data_0e6362fa879cbeb13ba95a858a33415f
#
_entry.id   0e6362fa879cbeb13ba95a858a33415f
#
_cell.length_a   1.000
_cell.length_b   1.000
_cell.length_c   1.000
_cell.angle_alpha   90.00
_cell.angle_beta   90.00
_cell.angle_gamma   90.00
#
_symmetry.space_group_name_H-M   'P 1'
#
loop_
_entity.id
_entity.type
_entity.pdbx_description
1 polymer ?
#
loop_
_entity_poly.entity_id
_entity_poly.type
_entity_poly.pdbx_seq_one_letter_code
_entity_poly.pdbx_strand_id
1 'polypeptide(L)'
;RGLPAVEAAFEVCAEEVERAMAEQIRISETESPTFAEKVRGELIMELLREYGLTDVVMDESGNVVGRRPGTGAGPVLAIAAHLDTVFPAGTDLKVTKDGALYRGPGIGDNASGLRSMLQVLRALNRAQIATTGDILFVGTVGEEGNGDIRGAKALFDGSRQIDGFIALDMADVNTVQNGATGAHRWRVAIEGTGGHSYLDYGMVPSAIHAMGRALNVIADFDPPTDPKTTFTVGTIKGGTTVNTIAARCEVDVDMRSVNLEELDLLEKKTL
;
A
#
# COMPACT_ATOMS: atom_id res chain seq x y z
N ARG A 1 -12.40 -6.67 26.57
CA ARG A 1 -13.52 -6.03 27.32
C ARG A 1 -13.53 -6.58 28.75
N GLY A 2 -14.01 -5.78 29.71
CA GLY A 2 -14.06 -6.16 31.14
C GLY A 2 -12.90 -5.67 31.99
N LEU A 3 -11.90 -5.01 31.40
CA LEU A 3 -10.88 -4.30 32.15
C LEU A 3 -11.27 -2.80 32.19
N PRO A 4 -11.42 -2.17 33.36
CA PRO A 4 -11.89 -0.78 33.47
C PRO A 4 -11.07 0.22 32.63
N ALA A 5 -9.73 0.03 32.54
CA ALA A 5 -8.89 0.87 31.72
C ALA A 5 -9.19 0.74 30.21
N VAL A 6 -9.56 -0.45 29.74
CA VAL A 6 -9.95 -0.68 28.34
C VAL A 6 -11.29 -0.03 28.04
N GLU A 7 -12.24 -0.11 28.98
CA GLU A 7 -13.53 0.59 28.85
C GLU A 7 -13.33 2.10 28.80
N ALA A 8 -12.50 2.66 29.67
CA ALA A 8 -12.12 4.08 29.61
C ALA A 8 -11.47 4.47 28.29
N ALA A 9 -10.65 3.61 27.68
CA ALA A 9 -10.08 3.87 26.36
C ALA A 9 -11.14 3.94 25.25
N PHE A 10 -12.18 3.09 25.31
CA PHE A 10 -13.32 3.18 24.39
C PHE A 10 -14.14 4.46 24.58
N GLU A 11 -14.31 4.91 25.83
CA GLU A 11 -14.97 6.19 26.12
C GLU A 11 -14.20 7.36 25.50
N VAL A 12 -12.86 7.36 25.61
CA VAL A 12 -12.01 8.35 24.94
C VAL A 12 -12.26 8.37 23.43
N CYS A 13 -12.34 7.20 22.80
CA CYS A 13 -12.61 7.11 21.37
C CYS A 13 -13.99 7.70 21.00
N ALA A 14 -14.99 7.48 21.84
CA ALA A 14 -16.34 8.01 21.63
C ALA A 14 -16.42 9.54 21.82
N GLU A 15 -15.68 10.08 22.79
CA GLU A 15 -15.61 11.53 23.05
C GLU A 15 -14.90 12.31 21.93
N GLU A 16 -13.91 11.69 21.26
CA GLU A 16 -13.02 12.37 20.31
C GLU A 16 -13.44 12.22 18.84
N VAL A 17 -14.67 11.82 18.55
CA VAL A 17 -15.12 11.56 17.16
C VAL A 17 -14.92 12.77 16.24
N GLU A 18 -15.28 13.98 16.68
CA GLU A 18 -15.13 15.19 15.88
C GLU A 18 -13.66 15.55 15.64
N ARG A 19 -12.81 15.41 16.66
CA ARG A 19 -11.36 15.60 16.54
C ARG A 19 -10.76 14.60 15.57
N ALA A 20 -11.10 13.32 15.72
CA ALA A 20 -10.62 12.26 14.87
C ALA A 20 -11.01 12.49 13.40
N MET A 21 -12.22 12.99 13.14
CA MET A 21 -12.65 13.32 11.79
C MET A 21 -11.88 14.53 11.22
N ALA A 22 -11.64 15.56 12.02
CA ALA A 22 -10.85 16.72 11.59
C ALA A 22 -9.41 16.31 11.24
N GLU A 23 -8.81 15.40 12.01
CA GLU A 23 -7.50 14.82 11.72
C GLU A 23 -7.52 13.99 10.42
N GLN A 24 -8.53 13.16 10.22
CA GLN A 24 -8.68 12.37 9.01
C GLN A 24 -8.78 13.26 7.76
N ILE A 25 -9.52 14.36 7.84
CA ILE A 25 -9.61 15.36 6.78
C ILE A 25 -8.22 15.98 6.52
N ARG A 26 -7.53 16.45 7.58
CA ARG A 26 -6.18 17.04 7.47
C ARG A 26 -5.20 16.07 6.81
N ILE A 27 -5.23 14.79 7.19
CA ILE A 27 -4.38 13.75 6.62
C ILE A 27 -4.73 13.53 5.14
N SER A 28 -6.03 13.40 4.80
CA SER A 28 -6.48 13.20 3.43
C SER A 28 -6.11 14.36 2.50
N GLU A 29 -6.25 15.60 2.96
CA GLU A 29 -5.92 16.82 2.21
C GLU A 29 -4.41 17.09 2.11
N THR A 30 -3.58 16.30 2.79
CA THR A 30 -2.12 16.35 2.66
C THR A 30 -1.67 15.42 1.53
N GLU A 31 -1.06 15.97 0.49
CA GLU A 31 -0.60 15.22 -0.70
C GLU A 31 0.39 14.11 -0.32
N SER A 32 0.21 12.92 -0.91
CA SER A 32 1.07 11.76 -0.65
C SER A 32 0.99 10.72 -1.77
N PRO A 33 1.39 11.03 -3.01
CA PRO A 33 1.47 10.03 -4.06
C PRO A 33 2.49 8.95 -3.69
N THR A 34 2.27 7.72 -4.15
CA THR A 34 3.28 6.64 -4.02
C THR A 34 4.63 7.11 -4.56
N PHE A 35 5.70 6.92 -3.80
CA PHE A 35 7.07 7.43 -3.96
C PHE A 35 7.29 8.92 -3.62
N ALA A 36 6.26 9.65 -3.16
CA ALA A 36 6.37 11.05 -2.74
C ALA A 36 5.65 11.32 -1.39
N GLU A 37 5.74 10.37 -0.47
CA GLU A 37 5.00 10.34 0.80
C GLU A 37 5.52 11.29 1.87
N LYS A 38 6.65 11.95 1.61
CA LYS A 38 7.39 12.72 2.62
C LYS A 38 6.52 13.75 3.36
N VAL A 39 5.70 14.51 2.65
CA VAL A 39 4.91 15.61 3.24
C VAL A 39 3.89 15.07 4.25
N ARG A 40 3.17 14.02 3.91
CA ARG A 40 2.23 13.35 4.83
C ARG A 40 2.99 12.64 5.94
N GLY A 41 4.15 12.06 5.65
CA GLY A 41 5.03 11.47 6.66
C GLY A 41 5.46 12.49 7.73
N GLU A 42 5.86 13.71 7.34
CA GLU A 42 6.20 14.79 8.26
C GLU A 42 5.00 15.21 9.13
N LEU A 43 3.79 15.26 8.56
CA LEU A 43 2.56 15.48 9.31
C LEU A 43 2.31 14.39 10.36
N ILE A 44 2.47 13.12 9.99
CA ILE A 44 2.27 12.00 10.95
C ILE A 44 3.35 12.05 12.04
N MET A 45 4.60 12.38 11.73
CA MET A 45 5.65 12.60 12.75
C MET A 45 5.26 13.69 13.74
N GLU A 46 4.75 14.82 13.24
CA GLU A 46 4.26 15.94 14.08
C GLU A 46 3.17 15.45 15.03
N LEU A 47 2.15 14.76 14.52
CA LEU A 47 1.02 14.26 15.30
C LEU A 47 1.44 13.20 16.34
N LEU A 48 2.34 12.28 15.99
CA LEU A 48 2.85 11.28 16.94
C LEU A 48 3.60 11.96 18.12
N ARG A 49 4.37 13.02 17.83
CA ARG A 49 5.06 13.80 18.87
C ARG A 49 4.07 14.62 19.73
N GLU A 50 3.07 15.23 19.10
CA GLU A 50 1.99 15.95 19.81
C GLU A 50 1.27 15.01 20.79
N TYR A 51 1.12 13.73 20.42
CA TYR A 51 0.48 12.71 21.27
C TYR A 51 1.45 11.99 22.21
N GLY A 52 2.61 12.58 22.44
CA GLY A 52 3.51 12.24 23.54
C GLY A 52 4.58 11.21 23.20
N LEU A 53 4.79 10.85 21.94
CA LEU A 53 5.93 10.02 21.56
C LEU A 53 7.18 10.90 21.38
N THR A 54 8.26 10.52 22.06
CA THR A 54 9.56 11.23 21.99
C THR A 54 10.54 10.59 21.00
N ASP A 55 10.36 9.30 20.73
CA ASP A 55 11.18 8.51 19.80
C ASP A 55 10.40 8.33 18.49
N VAL A 56 10.42 9.38 17.65
CA VAL A 56 9.72 9.42 16.36
C VAL A 56 10.71 9.76 15.26
N VAL A 57 10.91 8.81 14.35
CA VAL A 57 11.89 8.92 13.26
C VAL A 57 11.22 8.62 11.91
N MET A 58 11.80 9.17 10.84
CA MET A 58 11.58 8.70 9.47
C MET A 58 12.77 7.82 9.11
N ASP A 59 12.53 6.55 8.76
CA ASP A 59 13.59 5.64 8.40
C ASP A 59 14.09 5.86 6.95
N GLU A 60 15.10 5.10 6.54
CA GLU A 60 15.72 5.22 5.21
C GLU A 60 14.76 4.89 4.07
N SER A 61 13.75 4.06 4.32
CA SER A 61 12.70 3.72 3.35
C SER A 61 11.61 4.80 3.24
N GLY A 62 11.57 5.73 4.23
CA GLY A 62 10.57 6.77 4.35
C GLY A 62 9.41 6.42 5.29
N ASN A 63 9.43 5.26 5.96
CA ASN A 63 8.43 4.95 6.99
C ASN A 63 8.59 5.90 8.17
N VAL A 64 7.47 6.34 8.71
CA VAL A 64 7.43 7.05 9.99
C VAL A 64 7.23 6.05 11.11
N VAL A 65 8.14 6.00 12.06
CA VAL A 65 8.08 5.07 13.18
C VAL A 65 8.13 5.83 14.49
N GLY A 66 7.08 5.70 15.30
CA GLY A 66 7.02 6.23 16.65
C GLY A 66 6.93 5.10 17.66
N ARG A 67 7.81 5.09 18.68
CA ARG A 67 7.86 4.06 19.71
C ARG A 67 7.16 4.53 20.98
N ARG A 68 6.19 3.75 21.46
CA ARG A 68 5.61 3.86 22.78
C ARG A 68 6.19 2.77 23.68
N PRO A 69 7.03 3.12 24.67
CA PRO A 69 7.71 2.12 25.49
C PRO A 69 6.72 1.33 26.34
N GLY A 70 6.98 0.04 26.47
CA GLY A 70 6.36 -0.84 27.48
C GLY A 70 7.01 -0.75 28.85
N THR A 71 6.51 -1.50 29.80
CA THR A 71 7.02 -1.54 31.18
C THR A 71 8.07 -2.63 31.41
N GLY A 72 8.33 -3.51 30.44
CA GLY A 72 9.26 -4.63 30.57
C GLY A 72 9.57 -5.32 29.26
N ALA A 73 10.11 -6.54 29.35
CA ALA A 73 10.50 -7.34 28.19
C ALA A 73 9.29 -8.13 27.62
N GLY A 74 8.28 -7.43 27.16
CA GLY A 74 7.15 -8.02 26.43
C GLY A 74 7.38 -8.05 24.93
N PRO A 75 6.48 -8.68 24.16
CA PRO A 75 6.53 -8.69 22.71
C PRO A 75 6.34 -7.28 22.14
N VAL A 76 6.99 -6.99 21.02
CA VAL A 76 6.85 -5.73 20.28
C VAL A 76 5.70 -5.84 19.29
N LEU A 77 4.71 -4.97 19.43
CA LEU A 77 3.58 -4.88 18.52
C LEU A 77 3.74 -3.66 17.61
N ALA A 78 3.67 -3.84 16.30
CA ALA A 78 3.54 -2.73 15.37
C ALA A 78 2.07 -2.55 14.96
N ILE A 79 1.59 -1.31 15.05
CA ILE A 79 0.30 -0.87 14.52
C ILE A 79 0.62 0.08 13.37
N ALA A 80 0.22 -0.28 12.15
CA ALA A 80 0.62 0.41 10.94
C ALA A 80 -0.59 0.86 10.12
N ALA A 81 -0.40 1.94 9.36
CA ALA A 81 -1.28 2.38 8.29
C ALA A 81 -0.43 3.01 7.19
N HIS A 82 -0.80 2.84 5.91
CA HIS A 82 0.02 3.39 4.85
C HIS A 82 -0.20 4.89 4.63
N LEU A 83 0.89 5.56 4.21
CA LEU A 83 0.94 7.00 3.98
C LEU A 83 0.47 7.39 2.58
N ASP A 84 0.77 6.54 1.60
CA ASP A 84 0.57 6.84 0.19
C ASP A 84 -0.88 6.69 -0.29
N THR A 85 -1.13 7.21 -1.47
CA THR A 85 -2.40 7.08 -2.19
C THR A 85 -2.14 6.91 -3.68
N VAL A 86 -3.11 6.36 -4.40
CA VAL A 86 -3.09 6.23 -5.87
C VAL A 86 -3.20 7.56 -6.61
N PHE A 87 -3.49 8.66 -5.92
CA PHE A 87 -3.75 9.96 -6.53
C PHE A 87 -2.42 10.66 -6.87
N PRO A 88 -2.22 11.10 -8.13
CA PRO A 88 -1.00 11.80 -8.54
C PRO A 88 -0.89 13.18 -7.91
N ALA A 89 0.34 13.70 -7.88
CA ALA A 89 0.63 15.07 -7.43
C ALA A 89 -0.23 16.10 -8.16
N GLY A 90 -0.70 17.12 -7.42
CA GLY A 90 -1.56 18.18 -7.93
C GLY A 90 -3.04 17.80 -8.05
N THR A 91 -3.45 16.61 -7.61
CA THR A 91 -4.87 16.25 -7.49
C THR A 91 -5.56 17.19 -6.47
N ASP A 92 -6.76 17.66 -6.79
CA ASP A 92 -7.58 18.37 -5.79
C ASP A 92 -8.04 17.39 -4.71
N LEU A 93 -7.43 17.49 -3.53
CA LEU A 93 -7.67 16.62 -2.39
C LEU A 93 -8.73 17.13 -1.44
N LYS A 94 -9.42 18.24 -1.79
CA LYS A 94 -10.39 18.86 -0.91
C LYS A 94 -11.50 17.89 -0.50
N VAL A 95 -11.68 17.74 0.81
CA VAL A 95 -12.76 16.94 1.38
C VAL A 95 -14.04 17.77 1.46
N THR A 96 -15.13 17.21 1.01
CA THR A 96 -16.47 17.82 1.09
C THR A 96 -17.35 17.02 2.05
N LYS A 97 -18.25 17.75 2.75
CA LYS A 97 -19.22 17.15 3.67
C LYS A 97 -20.62 17.27 3.08
N ASP A 98 -21.32 16.14 3.03
CA ASP A 98 -22.70 16.04 2.59
C ASP A 98 -23.51 15.28 3.66
N GLY A 99 -24.20 16.01 4.51
CA GLY A 99 -24.85 15.43 5.68
C GLY A 99 -23.88 14.74 6.63
N ALA A 100 -24.01 13.42 6.79
CA ALA A 100 -23.11 12.58 7.58
C ALA A 100 -21.94 12.00 6.78
N LEU A 101 -21.90 12.23 5.45
CA LEU A 101 -20.89 11.68 4.57
C LEU A 101 -19.78 12.69 4.32
N TYR A 102 -18.54 12.19 4.33
CA TYR A 102 -17.36 12.93 3.90
C TYR A 102 -16.82 12.28 2.61
N ARG A 103 -16.52 13.11 1.61
CA ARG A 103 -16.06 12.67 0.29
C ARG A 103 -14.79 13.42 -0.08
N GLY A 104 -13.76 12.68 -0.45
CA GLY A 104 -12.48 13.21 -0.92
C GLY A 104 -11.53 12.09 -1.31
N PRO A 105 -10.53 12.38 -2.16
CA PRO A 105 -9.51 11.41 -2.53
C PRO A 105 -8.73 10.91 -1.31
N GLY A 106 -8.63 9.59 -1.11
CA GLY A 106 -7.85 9.00 -0.02
C GLY A 106 -8.43 9.16 1.38
N ILE A 107 -9.70 9.66 1.55
CA ILE A 107 -10.31 9.86 2.87
C ILE A 107 -10.57 8.54 3.59
N GLY A 108 -10.89 7.48 2.84
CA GLY A 108 -11.04 6.12 3.36
C GLY A 108 -9.70 5.40 3.35
N ASP A 109 -9.09 5.37 2.20
CA ASP A 109 -7.85 4.68 1.88
C ASP A 109 -6.69 5.68 1.69
N ASN A 110 -5.78 5.87 2.68
CA ASN A 110 -5.85 5.26 3.99
C ASN A 110 -5.77 6.32 5.13
N ALA A 111 -6.36 7.52 4.91
CA ALA A 111 -6.42 8.53 5.96
C ALA A 111 -7.24 8.02 7.18
N SER A 112 -8.20 7.10 6.96
CA SER A 112 -8.96 6.49 8.05
C SER A 112 -8.12 5.56 8.93
N GLY A 113 -7.23 4.76 8.33
CA GLY A 113 -6.29 3.91 9.06
C GLY A 113 -5.29 4.73 9.87
N LEU A 114 -4.68 5.76 9.25
CA LEU A 114 -3.76 6.67 9.93
C LEU A 114 -4.44 7.37 11.12
N ARG A 115 -5.64 7.90 10.92
CA ARG A 115 -6.42 8.50 12.00
C ARG A 115 -6.74 7.49 13.10
N SER A 116 -7.10 6.25 12.75
CA SER A 116 -7.41 5.20 13.72
C SER A 116 -6.17 4.82 14.54
N MET A 117 -5.01 4.73 13.92
CA MET A 117 -3.71 4.53 14.58
C MET A 117 -3.44 5.63 15.61
N LEU A 118 -3.59 6.90 15.24
CA LEU A 118 -3.42 8.03 16.13
C LEU A 118 -4.44 8.04 17.28
N GLN A 119 -5.69 7.66 17.01
CA GLN A 119 -6.73 7.57 18.03
C GLN A 119 -6.44 6.46 19.05
N VAL A 120 -5.92 5.31 18.61
CA VAL A 120 -5.48 4.24 19.53
C VAL A 120 -4.36 4.76 20.45
N LEU A 121 -3.37 5.48 19.92
CA LEU A 121 -2.31 6.07 20.74
C LEU A 121 -2.86 7.00 21.82
N ARG A 122 -3.76 7.91 21.45
CA ARG A 122 -4.40 8.84 22.40
C ARG A 122 -5.22 8.10 23.46
N ALA A 123 -6.01 7.11 23.03
CA ALA A 123 -6.84 6.32 23.94
C ALA A 123 -5.99 5.58 24.97
N LEU A 124 -4.91 4.93 24.56
CA LEU A 124 -3.96 4.27 25.45
C LEU A 124 -3.32 5.24 26.46
N ASN A 125 -2.96 6.44 26.00
CA ASN A 125 -2.32 7.44 26.86
C ASN A 125 -3.33 8.07 27.85
N ARG A 126 -4.52 8.46 27.40
CA ARG A 126 -5.54 9.07 28.26
C ARG A 126 -6.11 8.07 29.28
N ALA A 127 -6.30 6.83 28.90
CA ALA A 127 -6.72 5.77 29.80
C ALA A 127 -5.57 5.20 30.67
N GLN A 128 -4.36 5.74 30.53
CA GLN A 128 -3.16 5.33 31.28
C GLN A 128 -2.89 3.82 31.17
N ILE A 129 -3.16 3.22 30.01
CA ILE A 129 -2.91 1.80 29.78
C ILE A 129 -1.42 1.59 29.58
N ALA A 130 -0.79 0.87 30.53
CA ALA A 130 0.58 0.38 30.40
C ALA A 130 0.56 -0.98 29.66
N THR A 131 1.51 -1.16 28.74
CA THR A 131 1.76 -2.43 28.04
C THR A 131 3.04 -3.05 28.54
N THR A 132 3.17 -4.38 28.57
CA THR A 132 4.43 -5.04 28.95
C THR A 132 5.49 -4.88 27.87
N GLY A 133 5.10 -5.00 26.60
CA GLY A 133 5.98 -4.78 25.45
C GLY A 133 5.78 -3.40 24.83
N ASP A 134 6.69 -3.03 23.97
CA ASP A 134 6.62 -1.79 23.20
C ASP A 134 5.52 -1.84 22.15
N ILE A 135 4.95 -0.68 21.84
CA ILE A 135 4.08 -0.52 20.66
C ILE A 135 4.78 0.45 19.69
N LEU A 136 4.96 0.00 18.46
CA LEU A 136 5.38 0.85 17.34
C LEU A 136 4.16 1.36 16.60
N PHE A 137 4.04 2.67 16.43
CA PHE A 137 3.05 3.32 15.59
C PHE A 137 3.72 3.69 14.28
N VAL A 138 3.27 3.11 13.17
CA VAL A 138 4.02 3.16 11.92
C VAL A 138 3.17 3.70 10.78
N GLY A 139 3.62 4.80 10.18
CA GLY A 139 3.16 5.22 8.85
C GLY A 139 4.02 4.56 7.79
N THR A 140 3.50 3.58 7.05
CA THR A 140 4.25 2.85 6.02
C THR A 140 4.18 3.55 4.67
N VAL A 141 5.21 3.37 3.83
CA VAL A 141 5.27 3.93 2.48
C VAL A 141 5.09 2.86 1.41
N GLY A 142 4.52 3.26 0.26
CA GLY A 142 4.48 2.42 -0.93
C GLY A 142 3.64 1.17 -0.77
N GLU A 143 2.46 1.28 -0.18
CA GLU A 143 1.47 0.20 -0.18
C GLU A 143 0.86 0.07 -1.58
N GLU A 144 0.54 1.21 -2.21
CA GLU A 144 -0.22 1.31 -3.42
C GLU A 144 0.59 0.96 -4.69
N GLY A 145 -0.08 0.27 -5.60
CA GLY A 145 0.38 0.06 -6.97
C GLY A 145 1.79 -0.50 -7.11
N ASN A 146 2.67 0.28 -7.72
CA ASN A 146 4.08 -0.08 -7.94
C ASN A 146 4.97 0.16 -6.70
N GLY A 147 4.42 0.63 -5.61
CA GLY A 147 5.12 0.78 -4.33
C GLY A 147 5.50 -0.55 -3.70
N ASP A 148 4.78 -1.62 -4.06
CA ASP A 148 5.12 -3.01 -3.75
C ASP A 148 5.32 -3.24 -2.24
N ILE A 149 4.49 -2.59 -1.42
CA ILE A 149 4.57 -2.62 0.04
C ILE A 149 5.99 -2.42 0.60
N ARG A 150 6.82 -1.59 -0.10
CA ARG A 150 8.25 -1.44 0.21
C ARG A 150 8.51 -1.03 1.66
N GLY A 151 7.63 -0.20 2.22
CA GLY A 151 7.75 0.24 3.61
C GLY A 151 7.55 -0.91 4.59
N ALA A 152 6.52 -1.74 4.38
CA ALA A 152 6.28 -2.91 5.21
C ALA A 152 7.42 -3.93 5.07
N LYS A 153 7.91 -4.19 3.85
CA LYS A 153 9.08 -5.06 3.63
C LYS A 153 10.31 -4.59 4.40
N ALA A 154 10.58 -3.28 4.43
CA ALA A 154 11.70 -2.72 5.17
C ALA A 154 11.56 -2.86 6.70
N LEU A 155 10.36 -2.93 7.25
CA LEU A 155 10.16 -3.18 8.67
C LEU A 155 10.59 -4.60 9.09
N PHE A 156 10.57 -5.55 8.17
CA PHE A 156 10.87 -6.97 8.39
C PHE A 156 12.21 -7.42 7.80
N ASP A 157 13.14 -6.50 7.55
CA ASP A 157 14.49 -6.79 7.05
C ASP A 157 15.44 -7.40 8.11
N GLY A 158 14.95 -7.56 9.34
CA GLY A 158 15.70 -8.07 10.47
C GLY A 158 16.40 -6.99 11.32
N SER A 159 16.31 -5.72 10.94
CA SER A 159 16.88 -4.60 11.70
C SER A 159 16.09 -4.27 12.97
N ARG A 160 14.82 -4.68 13.04
CA ARG A 160 13.90 -4.44 14.16
C ARG A 160 13.26 -5.72 14.64
N GLN A 161 13.07 -5.84 15.94
CA GLN A 161 12.22 -6.88 16.50
C GLN A 161 10.76 -6.43 16.39
N ILE A 162 9.92 -7.23 15.71
CA ILE A 162 8.48 -7.06 15.65
C ILE A 162 7.88 -8.45 15.84
N ASP A 163 7.17 -8.65 16.94
CA ASP A 163 6.57 -9.94 17.30
C ASP A 163 5.10 -10.05 16.85
N GLY A 164 4.45 -8.90 16.61
CA GLY A 164 3.10 -8.80 16.08
C GLY A 164 2.92 -7.57 15.21
N PHE A 165 2.10 -7.70 14.15
CA PHE A 165 1.85 -6.62 13.20
C PHE A 165 0.35 -6.52 12.90
N ILE A 166 -0.20 -5.30 13.03
CA ILE A 166 -1.59 -4.98 12.70
C ILE A 166 -1.56 -3.85 11.68
N ALA A 167 -2.03 -4.12 10.45
CA ALA A 167 -2.29 -3.08 9.46
C ALA A 167 -3.72 -2.58 9.63
N LEU A 168 -3.88 -1.27 9.79
CA LEU A 168 -5.16 -0.58 9.81
C LEU A 168 -5.45 -0.09 8.41
N ASP A 169 -6.19 -0.88 7.68
CA ASP A 169 -6.57 -0.65 6.30
C ASP A 169 -7.97 -1.21 6.08
N MET A 170 -8.61 -0.91 4.93
CA MET A 170 -9.95 -1.36 4.59
C MET A 170 -11.12 -0.64 5.29
N ALA A 171 -12.24 -0.59 4.60
CA ALA A 171 -13.45 0.10 5.04
C ALA A 171 -14.37 -0.75 5.93
N ASP A 172 -14.22 -2.08 5.95
CA ASP A 172 -15.08 -2.97 6.75
C ASP A 172 -14.55 -3.14 8.17
N VAL A 173 -15.17 -2.41 9.10
CA VAL A 173 -14.81 -2.41 10.53
C VAL A 173 -15.15 -3.73 11.26
N ASN A 174 -15.85 -4.65 10.61
CA ASN A 174 -16.23 -5.93 11.21
C ASN A 174 -15.32 -7.08 10.76
N THR A 175 -14.37 -6.83 9.89
CA THR A 175 -13.48 -7.84 9.32
C THR A 175 -12.08 -7.73 9.89
N VAL A 176 -11.52 -8.87 10.29
CA VAL A 176 -10.10 -9.05 10.57
C VAL A 176 -9.56 -10.01 9.52
N GLN A 177 -8.72 -9.50 8.62
CA GLN A 177 -8.09 -10.33 7.58
C GLN A 177 -6.74 -10.85 8.09
N ASN A 178 -6.61 -12.16 8.19
CA ASN A 178 -5.40 -12.84 8.64
C ASN A 178 -4.75 -13.72 7.56
N GLY A 179 -5.25 -13.63 6.32
CA GLY A 179 -4.70 -14.28 5.15
C GLY A 179 -4.27 -13.25 4.12
N ALA A 180 -3.19 -13.52 3.41
CA ALA A 180 -2.68 -12.67 2.36
C ALA A 180 -2.73 -13.35 1.00
N THR A 181 -2.87 -12.55 -0.06
CA THR A 181 -2.71 -12.99 -1.45
C THR A 181 -1.32 -12.57 -1.90
N GLY A 182 -0.49 -13.55 -2.29
CA GLY A 182 0.80 -13.28 -2.94
C GLY A 182 0.58 -12.62 -4.30
N ALA A 183 1.48 -11.72 -4.69
CA ALA A 183 1.44 -11.08 -5.99
C ALA A 183 2.84 -11.02 -6.61
N HIS A 184 2.94 -11.43 -7.89
CA HIS A 184 4.11 -11.18 -8.73
C HIS A 184 3.71 -10.24 -9.86
N ARG A 185 4.50 -9.19 -10.09
CA ARG A 185 4.27 -8.22 -11.16
C ARG A 185 5.49 -8.15 -12.05
N TRP A 186 5.29 -8.35 -13.33
CA TRP A 186 6.35 -8.34 -14.31
C TRP A 186 6.10 -7.30 -15.39
N ARG A 187 7.15 -6.59 -15.76
CA ARG A 187 7.20 -5.85 -17.01
C ARG A 187 7.96 -6.66 -18.03
N VAL A 188 7.27 -7.08 -19.07
CA VAL A 188 7.87 -7.81 -20.20
C VAL A 188 7.99 -6.85 -21.36
N ALA A 189 9.19 -6.70 -21.89
CA ALA A 189 9.47 -5.85 -23.05
C ALA A 189 10.08 -6.67 -24.20
N ILE A 190 9.59 -6.45 -25.40
CA ILE A 190 10.17 -6.98 -26.62
C ILE A 190 10.79 -5.83 -27.38
N GLU A 191 12.05 -5.99 -27.77
CA GLU A 191 12.82 -4.99 -28.49
C GLU A 191 13.32 -5.54 -29.84
N GLY A 192 13.39 -4.68 -30.81
CA GLY A 192 13.90 -4.95 -32.14
C GLY A 192 14.48 -3.70 -32.79
N THR A 193 14.95 -3.80 -34.03
CA THR A 193 15.57 -2.67 -34.73
C THR A 193 14.58 -1.59 -35.15
N GLY A 194 13.30 -1.95 -35.35
CA GLY A 194 12.33 -1.08 -35.98
C GLY A 194 12.65 -0.83 -37.46
N GLY A 195 11.78 -0.07 -38.15
CA GLY A 195 11.97 0.25 -39.54
C GLY A 195 10.78 0.95 -40.20
N HIS A 196 10.89 1.27 -41.50
CA HIS A 196 9.79 1.82 -42.26
C HIS A 196 8.84 0.72 -42.75
N SER A 197 7.55 0.91 -42.54
CA SER A 197 6.52 -0.14 -42.76
C SER A 197 6.51 -0.72 -44.21
N TYR A 198 6.94 0.03 -45.20
CA TYR A 198 6.99 -0.40 -46.60
C TYR A 198 8.42 -0.80 -47.04
N LEU A 199 9.44 0.00 -46.71
CA LEU A 199 10.81 -0.24 -47.18
C LEU A 199 11.47 -1.44 -46.50
N ASP A 200 11.23 -1.62 -45.18
CA ASP A 200 11.84 -2.68 -44.38
C ASP A 200 10.87 -3.86 -44.11
N TYR A 201 9.74 -3.90 -44.85
CA TYR A 201 8.75 -4.97 -44.70
C TYR A 201 9.39 -6.35 -45.02
N GLY A 202 9.24 -7.26 -44.04
CA GLY A 202 9.82 -8.61 -44.13
C GLY A 202 11.32 -8.70 -43.83
N MET A 203 12.04 -7.57 -43.64
CA MET A 203 13.47 -7.53 -43.33
C MET A 203 13.71 -7.46 -41.81
N VAL A 204 12.84 -6.82 -41.06
CA VAL A 204 12.95 -6.64 -39.61
C VAL A 204 11.66 -7.08 -38.90
N PRO A 205 11.75 -7.68 -37.68
CA PRO A 205 10.59 -8.06 -36.92
C PRO A 205 9.91 -6.86 -36.26
N SER A 206 8.59 -6.92 -36.12
CA SER A 206 7.83 -5.95 -35.34
C SER A 206 7.70 -6.41 -33.89
N ALA A 207 8.12 -5.57 -32.94
CA ALA A 207 7.97 -5.82 -31.52
C ALA A 207 6.48 -5.94 -31.12
N ILE A 208 5.58 -5.17 -31.74
CA ILE A 208 4.13 -5.28 -31.50
C ILE A 208 3.60 -6.64 -32.01
N HIS A 209 4.00 -7.11 -33.18
CA HIS A 209 3.58 -8.41 -33.69
C HIS A 209 4.11 -9.58 -32.84
N ALA A 210 5.34 -9.44 -32.33
CA ALA A 210 5.91 -10.44 -31.42
C ALA A 210 5.15 -10.44 -30.07
N MET A 211 4.87 -9.26 -29.52
CA MET A 211 4.08 -9.12 -28.29
C MET A 211 2.66 -9.69 -28.47
N GLY A 212 2.01 -9.43 -29.61
CA GLY A 212 0.69 -10.01 -29.90
C GLY A 212 0.69 -11.54 -29.85
N ARG A 213 1.76 -12.20 -30.33
CA ARG A 213 1.90 -13.66 -30.21
C ARG A 213 2.12 -14.12 -28.77
N ALA A 214 2.96 -13.40 -28.00
CA ALA A 214 3.18 -13.68 -26.60
C ALA A 214 1.88 -13.51 -25.78
N LEU A 215 1.13 -12.43 -26.03
CA LEU A 215 -0.15 -12.19 -25.38
C LEU A 215 -1.19 -13.28 -25.68
N ASN A 216 -1.21 -13.81 -26.90
CA ASN A 216 -2.09 -14.92 -27.24
C ASN A 216 -1.78 -16.17 -26.39
N VAL A 217 -0.51 -16.46 -26.14
CA VAL A 217 -0.10 -17.56 -25.26
C VAL A 217 -0.48 -17.30 -23.80
N ILE A 218 -0.20 -16.08 -23.32
CA ILE A 218 -0.56 -15.70 -21.95
C ILE A 218 -2.07 -15.74 -21.73
N ALA A 219 -2.87 -15.29 -22.70
CA ALA A 219 -4.32 -15.28 -22.59
C ALA A 219 -4.94 -16.68 -22.48
N ASP A 220 -4.24 -17.70 -22.96
CA ASP A 220 -4.67 -19.10 -22.92
C ASP A 220 -4.28 -19.81 -21.60
N PHE A 221 -3.68 -19.11 -20.63
CA PHE A 221 -3.38 -19.72 -19.33
C PHE A 221 -4.67 -20.05 -18.59
N ASP A 222 -4.71 -21.23 -17.99
CA ASP A 222 -5.82 -21.73 -17.19
C ASP A 222 -5.34 -22.05 -15.77
N PRO A 223 -5.23 -21.02 -14.90
CA PRO A 223 -4.84 -21.21 -13.51
C PRO A 223 -5.99 -21.80 -12.70
N PRO A 224 -5.70 -22.50 -11.57
CA PRO A 224 -6.72 -23.07 -10.72
C PRO A 224 -7.60 -22.01 -10.09
N THR A 225 -8.89 -22.32 -9.90
CA THR A 225 -9.84 -21.51 -9.16
C THR A 225 -9.78 -21.77 -7.65
N ASP A 226 -9.26 -22.94 -7.26
CA ASP A 226 -8.99 -23.35 -5.87
C ASP A 226 -7.69 -24.15 -5.82
N PRO A 227 -6.61 -23.60 -5.21
CA PRO A 227 -6.54 -22.27 -4.60
C PRO A 227 -6.70 -21.13 -5.62
N LYS A 228 -7.42 -20.07 -5.27
CA LYS A 228 -7.69 -18.96 -6.18
C LYS A 228 -6.40 -18.36 -6.71
N THR A 229 -6.18 -18.54 -8.01
CA THR A 229 -5.01 -18.05 -8.74
C THR A 229 -5.48 -17.26 -9.95
N THR A 230 -4.90 -16.10 -10.18
CA THR A 230 -5.33 -15.17 -11.23
C THR A 230 -4.16 -14.54 -11.93
N PHE A 231 -4.35 -14.11 -13.17
CA PHE A 231 -3.42 -13.25 -13.89
C PHE A 231 -4.18 -12.23 -14.74
N THR A 232 -3.51 -11.15 -15.09
CA THR A 232 -3.98 -10.20 -16.07
C THR A 232 -2.82 -9.46 -16.70
N VAL A 233 -2.95 -9.10 -17.98
CA VAL A 233 -2.10 -8.10 -18.62
C VAL A 233 -2.82 -6.77 -18.47
N GLY A 234 -2.35 -5.94 -17.55
CA GLY A 234 -3.02 -4.70 -17.14
C GLY A 234 -2.73 -3.53 -18.07
N THR A 235 -1.53 -3.49 -18.68
CA THR A 235 -1.11 -2.42 -19.59
C THR A 235 -0.38 -2.96 -20.80
N ILE A 236 -0.49 -2.24 -21.92
CA ILE A 236 0.33 -2.46 -23.12
C ILE A 236 0.73 -1.12 -23.70
N LYS A 237 2.01 -0.98 -24.09
CA LYS A 237 2.55 0.20 -24.75
C LYS A 237 3.51 -0.22 -25.85
N GLY A 238 3.45 0.41 -27.03
CA GLY A 238 4.37 0.09 -28.11
C GLY A 238 4.15 0.91 -29.36
N GLY A 239 5.20 0.94 -30.21
CA GLY A 239 5.21 1.70 -31.46
C GLY A 239 5.33 3.21 -31.27
N THR A 240 5.44 3.93 -32.39
CA THR A 240 5.59 5.40 -32.44
C THR A 240 4.60 6.03 -33.41
N THR A 241 4.58 5.57 -34.66
CA THR A 241 3.70 6.08 -35.72
C THR A 241 3.14 4.93 -36.56
N VAL A 242 2.01 5.18 -37.26
CA VAL A 242 1.29 4.15 -38.02
C VAL A 242 2.12 3.53 -39.17
N ASN A 243 3.09 4.24 -39.69
CA ASN A 243 3.93 3.79 -40.80
C ASN A 243 5.34 3.34 -40.39
N THR A 244 5.51 2.95 -39.13
CA THR A 244 6.76 2.36 -38.62
C THR A 244 6.56 0.90 -38.19
N ILE A 245 7.59 0.07 -38.39
CA ILE A 245 7.70 -1.24 -37.74
C ILE A 245 8.17 -0.96 -36.30
N ALA A 246 7.38 -1.36 -35.32
CA ALA A 246 7.66 -1.04 -33.91
C ALA A 246 8.96 -1.67 -33.43
N ALA A 247 9.86 -0.83 -32.90
CA ALA A 247 11.12 -1.26 -32.29
C ALA A 247 10.94 -1.76 -30.84
N ARG A 248 9.88 -1.34 -30.16
CA ARG A 248 9.62 -1.74 -28.77
C ARG A 248 8.12 -1.92 -28.53
N CYS A 249 7.78 -2.94 -27.75
CA CYS A 249 6.49 -3.12 -27.15
C CYS A 249 6.67 -3.71 -25.73
N GLU A 250 5.94 -3.20 -24.75
CA GLU A 250 6.00 -3.65 -23.38
C GLU A 250 4.59 -3.87 -22.80
N VAL A 251 4.50 -4.78 -21.83
CA VAL A 251 3.28 -5.08 -21.08
C VAL A 251 3.60 -5.22 -19.60
N ASP A 252 2.65 -4.86 -18.75
CA ASP A 252 2.70 -5.17 -17.33
C ASP A 252 1.72 -6.32 -17.05
N VAL A 253 2.24 -7.37 -16.42
CA VAL A 253 1.50 -8.58 -16.02
C VAL A 253 1.39 -8.62 -14.51
N ASP A 254 0.17 -8.74 -13.99
CA ASP A 254 -0.13 -8.95 -12.56
C ASP A 254 -0.58 -10.40 -12.37
N MET A 255 0.09 -11.13 -11.50
CA MET A 255 -0.21 -12.52 -11.15
C MET A 255 -0.46 -12.60 -9.64
N ARG A 256 -1.51 -13.31 -9.23
CA ARG A 256 -1.88 -13.42 -7.82
C ARG A 256 -2.30 -14.83 -7.47
N SER A 257 -1.93 -15.28 -6.26
CA SER A 257 -2.45 -16.51 -5.69
C SER A 257 -2.46 -16.45 -4.16
N VAL A 258 -3.40 -17.18 -3.54
CA VAL A 258 -3.38 -17.48 -2.10
C VAL A 258 -2.44 -18.65 -1.76
N ASN A 259 -1.85 -19.29 -2.77
CA ASN A 259 -0.88 -20.37 -2.67
C ASN A 259 0.40 -19.99 -3.40
N LEU A 260 1.53 -20.03 -2.70
CA LEU A 260 2.82 -19.62 -3.26
C LEU A 260 3.30 -20.56 -4.39
N GLU A 261 3.06 -21.87 -4.27
CA GLU A 261 3.47 -22.83 -5.30
C GLU A 261 2.75 -22.58 -6.63
N GLU A 262 1.44 -22.27 -6.57
CA GLU A 262 0.67 -21.93 -7.77
C GLU A 262 1.08 -20.58 -8.37
N LEU A 263 1.46 -19.61 -7.52
CA LEU A 263 1.99 -18.34 -7.98
C LEU A 263 3.32 -18.53 -8.74
N ASP A 264 4.24 -19.33 -8.18
CA ASP A 264 5.52 -19.66 -8.79
C ASP A 264 5.35 -20.44 -10.11
N LEU A 265 4.36 -21.35 -10.18
CA LEU A 265 4.05 -22.08 -11.41
C LEU A 265 3.52 -21.14 -12.50
N LEU A 266 2.66 -20.19 -12.15
CA LEU A 266 2.13 -19.21 -13.09
C LEU A 266 3.24 -18.28 -13.59
N GLU A 267 4.13 -17.84 -12.70
CA GLU A 267 5.30 -17.05 -13.07
C GLU A 267 6.20 -17.77 -14.08
N LYS A 268 6.53 -19.03 -13.81
CA LYS A 268 7.35 -19.86 -14.72
C LYS A 268 6.74 -20.08 -16.10
N LYS A 269 5.40 -20.03 -16.20
CA LYS A 269 4.72 -20.09 -17.50
C LYS A 269 4.79 -18.77 -18.24
N THR A 270 4.90 -17.65 -17.52
CA THR A 270 4.94 -16.29 -18.08
C THR A 270 6.34 -15.94 -18.61
N LEU A 271 7.39 -16.45 -17.98
CA LEU A 271 8.81 -16.29 -18.37
C LEU A 271 9.23 -17.25 -19.44
#